data_4509aebb13446923aec6f87d701eed72
#
_entry.id   4509aebb13446923aec6f87d701eed72
#
_cell.length_a   1.000
_cell.length_b   1.000
_cell.length_c   1.000
_cell.angle_alpha   90.00
_cell.angle_beta   90.00
_cell.angle_gamma   90.00
#
_symmetry.space_group_name_H-M   'P 1'
#
loop_
_entity.id
_entity.type
_entity.pdbx_description
1 polymer ?
#
loop_
_entity_poly.entity_id
_entity_poly.type
_entity_poly.pdbx_seq_one_letter_code
_entity_poly.pdbx_strand_id
1 'polypeptide(L)'
;MAFGFGITSYAAAGWQWDGSDWRYFQRDNEAVTNTWKKSGSHWFYLGSDGCMVRSRLVEDGDDYYYVNSSGARVANEWRKLPNSESGSDEPDEVWYYFQSNGRAYKAPDSGRTSFKSIVKASGETKKYAFDSNGHMLFGWVNEESERVTGDEAWKEGVYYCGDEDDGAMVQGAWRQLEAMDSGNEDSSFNDEYWFYFNTNGKKITGAKKTINGHKYLFGEDGEAKYKWQSVPVATGSAAVPATPSNANSYYKRPDQCWLAVGWFKTVPGPEVDMQAYEDDEEYWFYGLPNGGVVTSQFKTINGHTYGFNENGMMLHGLYKMKVENKKILSYEKIENESQLPQAGDSEKVYYFGDTPKEGVMKTGRCSVDLDGERSTYYFKTSGTDRGAGVEGIYDDGIYEKGRLQTIEYGMRYGVIKYQGKEYLVNQSGKIQKNKKNVKDADEVYYSTDKDGIITHRGNKE
;
A
#
# COMPACT_ATOMS: atom_id res chain seq x y z
N MET A 1 -79.51 -42.95 -55.27
CA MET A 1 -78.05 -42.79 -55.15
C MET A 1 -77.77 -41.31 -55.04
N ALA A 2 -77.42 -40.84 -53.85
CA ALA A 2 -77.00 -39.48 -53.62
C ALA A 2 -75.46 -39.45 -53.43
N PHE A 3 -74.80 -38.85 -54.39
CA PHE A 3 -73.39 -38.62 -54.30
C PHE A 3 -73.14 -37.41 -53.38
N GLY A 4 -72.64 -37.66 -52.19
CA GLY A 4 -72.16 -36.60 -51.33
C GLY A 4 -70.76 -36.17 -51.78
N PHE A 5 -70.64 -34.98 -52.33
CA PHE A 5 -69.35 -34.32 -52.54
C PHE A 5 -68.81 -33.86 -51.18
N GLY A 6 -67.84 -34.56 -50.65
CA GLY A 6 -67.07 -34.05 -49.56
C GLY A 6 -66.25 -32.85 -50.04
N ILE A 7 -66.60 -31.65 -49.60
CA ILE A 7 -65.74 -30.46 -49.78
C ILE A 7 -64.61 -30.63 -48.79
N THR A 8 -63.42 -31.07 -49.21
CA THR A 8 -62.19 -30.93 -48.49
C THR A 8 -61.86 -29.43 -48.50
N SER A 9 -62.17 -28.76 -47.38
CA SER A 9 -61.68 -27.44 -47.13
C SER A 9 -60.18 -27.50 -46.93
N TYR A 10 -59.40 -27.12 -47.93
CA TYR A 10 -57.95 -26.91 -47.71
C TYR A 10 -57.79 -25.70 -46.80
N ALA A 11 -57.31 -25.92 -45.59
CA ALA A 11 -56.92 -24.82 -44.73
C ALA A 11 -55.82 -23.98 -45.43
N ALA A 12 -55.98 -22.67 -45.47
CA ALA A 12 -54.97 -21.84 -46.10
C ALA A 12 -53.63 -21.98 -45.35
N ALA A 13 -52.57 -22.19 -46.13
CA ALA A 13 -51.20 -22.21 -45.50
C ALA A 13 -50.96 -20.89 -44.77
N GLY A 14 -50.34 -20.99 -43.58
CA GLY A 14 -50.02 -19.83 -42.73
C GLY A 14 -50.48 -19.96 -41.29
N TRP A 15 -50.54 -18.84 -40.62
CA TRP A 15 -50.95 -18.73 -39.23
C TRP A 15 -52.45 -18.95 -39.07
N GLN A 16 -52.83 -19.87 -38.18
CA GLN A 16 -54.24 -20.17 -37.87
C GLN A 16 -54.41 -20.35 -36.35
N TRP A 17 -55.53 -19.88 -35.81
CA TRP A 17 -55.98 -20.14 -34.45
C TRP A 17 -56.84 -21.40 -34.45
N ASP A 18 -56.41 -22.40 -33.67
CA ASP A 18 -57.11 -23.70 -33.64
C ASP A 18 -58.24 -23.78 -32.57
N GLY A 19 -58.51 -22.66 -31.90
CA GLY A 19 -59.47 -22.56 -30.79
C GLY A 19 -58.79 -22.56 -29.42
N SER A 20 -57.55 -22.95 -29.34
CA SER A 20 -56.72 -22.97 -28.09
C SER A 20 -55.42 -22.22 -28.24
N ASP A 21 -54.77 -22.30 -29.38
CA ASP A 21 -53.51 -21.61 -29.63
C ASP A 21 -53.24 -21.33 -31.12
N TRP A 22 -52.20 -20.52 -31.39
CA TRP A 22 -51.73 -20.23 -32.73
C TRP A 22 -50.83 -21.36 -33.24
N ARG A 23 -51.12 -21.86 -34.49
CA ARG A 23 -50.31 -22.83 -35.23
C ARG A 23 -49.98 -22.28 -36.60
N TYR A 24 -48.93 -22.81 -37.21
CA TYR A 24 -48.59 -22.50 -38.61
C TYR A 24 -48.71 -23.76 -39.47
N PHE A 25 -49.58 -23.70 -40.50
CA PHE A 25 -49.82 -24.80 -41.40
C PHE A 25 -49.07 -24.64 -42.71
N GLN A 26 -48.53 -25.71 -43.23
CA GLN A 26 -47.97 -25.76 -44.57
C GLN A 26 -49.10 -25.95 -45.64
N ARG A 27 -48.70 -25.99 -46.93
CA ARG A 27 -49.68 -26.17 -48.04
C ARG A 27 -50.32 -27.53 -48.07
N ASP A 28 -49.68 -28.54 -47.48
CA ASP A 28 -50.18 -29.91 -47.30
C ASP A 28 -51.12 -30.05 -46.09
N ASN A 29 -51.42 -28.94 -45.42
CA ASN A 29 -52.27 -28.86 -44.24
C ASN A 29 -51.63 -29.53 -42.99
N GLU A 30 -50.30 -29.72 -42.99
CA GLU A 30 -49.57 -30.17 -41.80
C GLU A 30 -49.09 -28.98 -40.94
N ALA A 31 -49.25 -29.06 -39.63
CA ALA A 31 -48.74 -28.08 -38.72
C ALA A 31 -47.22 -28.27 -38.57
N VAL A 32 -46.47 -27.17 -38.67
CA VAL A 32 -45.05 -27.23 -38.44
C VAL A 32 -44.73 -27.31 -36.94
N THR A 33 -43.66 -27.97 -36.57
CA THR A 33 -43.16 -28.13 -35.19
C THR A 33 -41.72 -27.78 -35.12
N ASN A 34 -41.21 -27.42 -33.91
CA ASN A 34 -39.81 -27.18 -33.61
C ASN A 34 -39.13 -26.23 -34.62
N THR A 35 -39.81 -25.13 -34.97
CA THR A 35 -39.28 -24.21 -35.99
C THR A 35 -39.75 -22.79 -35.82
N TRP A 36 -38.98 -21.86 -36.36
CA TRP A 36 -39.30 -20.45 -36.40
C TRP A 36 -40.14 -20.08 -37.61
N LYS A 37 -41.19 -19.29 -37.38
CA LYS A 37 -41.99 -18.67 -38.44
C LYS A 37 -42.14 -17.18 -38.22
N LYS A 38 -42.04 -16.43 -39.31
CA LYS A 38 -42.16 -14.97 -39.28
C LYS A 38 -43.62 -14.54 -39.50
N SER A 39 -44.04 -13.50 -38.74
CA SER A 39 -45.30 -12.78 -39.01
C SER A 39 -45.02 -11.29 -38.84
N GLY A 40 -45.22 -10.50 -39.90
CA GLY A 40 -44.80 -9.10 -39.92
C GLY A 40 -43.31 -8.92 -39.70
N SER A 41 -42.94 -8.14 -38.71
CA SER A 41 -41.55 -7.91 -38.29
C SER A 41 -41.06 -8.92 -37.23
N HIS A 42 -41.92 -9.77 -36.69
CA HIS A 42 -41.60 -10.63 -35.55
C HIS A 42 -41.40 -12.09 -35.94
N TRP A 43 -40.58 -12.78 -35.18
CA TRP A 43 -40.38 -14.22 -35.28
C TRP A 43 -41.05 -14.89 -34.10
N PHE A 44 -41.67 -16.07 -34.37
CA PHE A 44 -42.39 -16.90 -33.41
C PHE A 44 -41.89 -18.35 -33.51
N TYR A 45 -41.82 -19.04 -32.43
CA TYR A 45 -41.40 -20.45 -32.37
C TYR A 45 -42.62 -21.35 -32.17
N LEU A 46 -42.72 -22.39 -32.97
CA LEU A 46 -43.70 -23.47 -32.79
C LEU A 46 -43.01 -24.61 -32.04
N GLY A 47 -43.59 -25.02 -30.92
CA GLY A 47 -43.11 -26.13 -30.13
C GLY A 47 -43.30 -27.49 -30.80
N SER A 48 -42.91 -28.58 -30.08
CA SER A 48 -43.08 -29.97 -30.56
C SER A 48 -44.54 -30.37 -30.76
N ASP A 49 -45.47 -29.69 -30.10
CA ASP A 49 -46.91 -29.85 -30.24
C ASP A 49 -47.49 -28.98 -31.35
N GLY A 50 -46.65 -28.20 -32.05
CA GLY A 50 -47.06 -27.29 -33.11
C GLY A 50 -47.70 -25.98 -32.62
N CYS A 51 -47.82 -25.78 -31.29
CA CYS A 51 -48.36 -24.56 -30.70
C CYS A 51 -47.30 -23.45 -30.62
N MET A 52 -47.73 -22.19 -30.68
CA MET A 52 -46.82 -21.05 -30.49
C MET A 52 -46.32 -20.95 -29.05
N VAL A 53 -45.02 -21.00 -28.87
CA VAL A 53 -44.38 -20.88 -27.57
C VAL A 53 -44.43 -19.42 -27.07
N ARG A 54 -44.65 -19.25 -25.73
CA ARG A 54 -44.72 -17.93 -25.06
C ARG A 54 -43.99 -17.95 -23.73
N SER A 55 -43.47 -16.77 -23.36
CA SER A 55 -42.82 -16.54 -22.04
C SER A 55 -41.81 -17.61 -21.68
N ARG A 56 -40.98 -18.04 -22.62
CA ARG A 56 -40.07 -19.19 -22.45
C ARG A 56 -38.77 -18.99 -23.18
N LEU A 57 -37.71 -19.53 -22.60
CA LEU A 57 -36.44 -19.77 -23.27
C LEU A 57 -36.64 -20.92 -24.30
N VAL A 58 -36.14 -20.71 -25.50
CA VAL A 58 -36.18 -21.69 -26.60
C VAL A 58 -34.76 -22.06 -26.95
N GLU A 59 -34.45 -23.34 -26.91
CA GLU A 59 -33.21 -23.91 -27.40
C GLU A 59 -33.42 -24.39 -28.83
N ASP A 60 -32.58 -23.89 -29.74
CA ASP A 60 -32.64 -24.26 -31.16
C ASP A 60 -31.20 -24.49 -31.67
N GLY A 61 -30.83 -25.77 -31.77
CA GLY A 61 -29.45 -26.19 -31.93
C GLY A 61 -28.64 -25.83 -30.70
N ASP A 62 -27.50 -25.16 -30.91
CA ASP A 62 -26.62 -24.70 -29.85
C ASP A 62 -26.94 -23.27 -29.36
N ASP A 63 -28.03 -22.69 -29.82
CA ASP A 63 -28.38 -21.30 -29.56
C ASP A 63 -29.60 -21.16 -28.63
N TYR A 64 -29.60 -20.17 -27.76
CA TYR A 64 -30.72 -19.82 -26.90
C TYR A 64 -31.43 -18.56 -27.40
N TYR A 65 -32.75 -18.57 -27.36
CA TYR A 65 -33.65 -17.49 -27.73
C TYR A 65 -34.71 -17.32 -26.64
N TYR A 66 -35.28 -16.15 -26.48
CA TYR A 66 -36.44 -15.95 -25.63
C TYR A 66 -37.63 -15.41 -26.44
N VAL A 67 -38.78 -15.98 -26.17
CA VAL A 67 -40.07 -15.46 -26.69
C VAL A 67 -40.86 -14.86 -25.53
N ASN A 68 -41.38 -13.65 -25.75
CA ASN A 68 -42.13 -12.91 -24.73
C ASN A 68 -43.59 -13.46 -24.59
N SER A 69 -44.42 -12.79 -23.77
CA SER A 69 -45.80 -13.18 -23.51
C SER A 69 -46.71 -13.17 -24.76
N SER A 70 -46.35 -12.41 -25.79
CA SER A 70 -47.04 -12.47 -27.07
C SER A 70 -46.50 -13.54 -28.01
N GLY A 71 -45.50 -14.30 -27.64
CA GLY A 71 -44.79 -15.30 -28.45
C GLY A 71 -43.70 -14.70 -29.34
N ALA A 72 -43.54 -13.38 -29.37
CA ALA A 72 -42.55 -12.73 -30.21
C ALA A 72 -41.15 -12.92 -29.66
N ARG A 73 -40.19 -13.27 -30.53
CA ARG A 73 -38.76 -13.37 -30.19
C ARG A 73 -38.22 -12.01 -29.78
N VAL A 74 -37.54 -11.92 -28.64
CA VAL A 74 -36.86 -10.72 -28.16
C VAL A 74 -35.51 -10.53 -28.86
N ALA A 75 -35.05 -9.26 -28.94
CA ALA A 75 -33.79 -8.89 -29.54
C ALA A 75 -33.30 -7.55 -28.97
N ASN A 76 -31.96 -7.40 -28.83
CA ASN A 76 -31.30 -6.24 -28.22
C ASN A 76 -31.80 -5.94 -26.80
N GLU A 77 -31.96 -6.99 -25.98
CA GLU A 77 -32.63 -6.85 -24.68
C GLU A 77 -32.05 -7.80 -23.65
N TRP A 78 -31.99 -7.30 -22.42
CA TRP A 78 -31.70 -8.09 -21.24
C TRP A 78 -32.96 -8.79 -20.72
N ARG A 79 -32.80 -10.05 -20.25
CA ARG A 79 -33.86 -10.79 -19.58
C ARG A 79 -33.32 -11.53 -18.38
N LYS A 80 -33.94 -11.36 -17.22
CA LYS A 80 -33.69 -12.15 -16.01
C LYS A 80 -34.68 -13.31 -16.03
N LEU A 81 -34.17 -14.52 -15.98
CA LEU A 81 -34.96 -15.76 -16.11
C LEU A 81 -34.62 -16.69 -14.97
N PRO A 82 -35.57 -17.54 -14.54
CA PRO A 82 -35.28 -18.58 -13.55
C PRO A 82 -34.09 -19.42 -13.96
N ASN A 83 -33.19 -19.66 -13.01
CA ASN A 83 -32.06 -20.54 -13.20
C ASN A 83 -32.51 -22.00 -13.12
N SER A 84 -32.16 -22.80 -14.12
CA SER A 84 -32.43 -24.26 -14.12
C SER A 84 -31.30 -25.04 -13.46
N GLU A 85 -30.16 -24.42 -13.19
CA GLU A 85 -29.02 -25.02 -12.51
C GLU A 85 -29.20 -24.79 -11.00
N SER A 86 -29.28 -25.89 -10.24
CA SER A 86 -29.45 -25.83 -8.79
C SER A 86 -28.11 -26.11 -8.11
N GLY A 87 -27.56 -25.11 -7.43
CA GLY A 87 -26.38 -25.21 -6.55
C GLY A 87 -26.57 -24.27 -5.38
N SER A 88 -25.89 -24.51 -4.25
CA SER A 88 -25.98 -23.64 -3.08
C SER A 88 -25.47 -22.22 -3.34
N ASP A 89 -24.59 -22.07 -4.32
CA ASP A 89 -23.87 -20.85 -4.63
C ASP A 89 -24.35 -20.19 -5.95
N GLU A 90 -25.37 -20.79 -6.60
CA GLU A 90 -25.95 -20.27 -7.81
C GLU A 90 -27.22 -19.43 -7.52
N PRO A 91 -27.42 -18.30 -8.20
CA PRO A 91 -28.60 -17.48 -8.01
C PRO A 91 -29.86 -18.14 -8.53
N ASP A 92 -31.00 -17.85 -7.94
CA ASP A 92 -32.31 -18.37 -8.37
C ASP A 92 -32.70 -17.89 -9.77
N GLU A 93 -32.20 -16.74 -10.20
CA GLU A 93 -32.44 -16.13 -11.49
C GLU A 93 -31.13 -15.68 -12.12
N VAL A 94 -31.02 -15.81 -13.44
CA VAL A 94 -29.84 -15.46 -14.23
C VAL A 94 -30.19 -14.49 -15.38
N TRP A 95 -29.22 -13.64 -15.72
CA TRP A 95 -29.38 -12.69 -16.80
C TRP A 95 -28.88 -13.24 -18.13
N TYR A 96 -29.70 -13.05 -19.18
CA TYR A 96 -29.34 -13.25 -20.58
C TYR A 96 -29.36 -11.92 -21.32
N TYR A 97 -28.50 -11.78 -22.33
CA TYR A 97 -28.63 -10.71 -23.32
C TYR A 97 -28.86 -11.28 -24.70
N PHE A 98 -30.00 -10.93 -25.29
CA PHE A 98 -30.38 -11.35 -26.66
C PHE A 98 -29.93 -10.31 -27.68
N GLN A 99 -29.10 -10.73 -28.62
CA GLN A 99 -28.51 -9.90 -29.67
C GLN A 99 -29.58 -9.42 -30.66
N SER A 100 -29.21 -8.58 -31.65
CA SER A 100 -30.12 -8.10 -32.69
C SER A 100 -30.77 -9.20 -33.54
N ASN A 101 -30.08 -10.36 -33.67
CA ASN A 101 -30.59 -11.54 -34.32
C ASN A 101 -31.44 -12.45 -33.40
N GLY A 102 -31.62 -12.04 -32.13
CA GLY A 102 -32.36 -12.77 -31.11
C GLY A 102 -31.59 -13.88 -30.39
N ARG A 103 -30.35 -14.20 -30.79
CA ARG A 103 -29.52 -15.19 -30.09
C ARG A 103 -29.01 -14.62 -28.78
N ALA A 104 -29.00 -15.42 -27.72
CA ALA A 104 -28.29 -15.06 -26.49
C ALA A 104 -26.78 -14.99 -26.76
N TYR A 105 -26.07 -14.09 -26.05
CA TYR A 105 -24.63 -14.22 -25.97
C TYR A 105 -24.29 -15.42 -25.10
N LYS A 106 -23.23 -16.13 -25.44
CA LYS A 106 -22.63 -17.20 -24.65
C LYS A 106 -21.12 -17.23 -24.82
N ALA A 107 -20.43 -18.01 -24.00
CA ALA A 107 -19.01 -18.24 -24.14
C ALA A 107 -18.66 -18.72 -25.56
N PRO A 108 -17.50 -18.33 -26.10
CA PRO A 108 -17.03 -18.87 -27.37
C PRO A 108 -16.62 -20.34 -27.24
N ASP A 109 -16.68 -21.10 -28.35
CA ASP A 109 -16.28 -22.50 -28.39
C ASP A 109 -14.83 -22.77 -27.95
N SER A 110 -13.98 -21.75 -27.99
CA SER A 110 -12.61 -21.80 -27.47
C SER A 110 -12.51 -21.94 -25.94
N GLY A 111 -13.62 -21.75 -25.22
CA GLY A 111 -13.68 -21.70 -23.76
C GLY A 111 -13.09 -20.43 -23.14
N ARG A 112 -12.40 -19.58 -23.91
CA ARG A 112 -11.76 -18.38 -23.34
C ARG A 112 -12.75 -17.28 -23.06
N THR A 113 -12.61 -16.62 -21.92
CA THR A 113 -13.45 -15.47 -21.53
C THR A 113 -13.39 -14.37 -22.58
N SER A 114 -14.55 -14.03 -23.11
CA SER A 114 -14.74 -13.03 -24.15
C SER A 114 -15.79 -12.03 -23.73
N PHE A 115 -15.40 -10.77 -23.66
CA PHE A 115 -16.30 -9.68 -23.26
C PHE A 115 -17.05 -9.08 -24.44
N LYS A 116 -18.35 -8.89 -24.27
CA LYS A 116 -19.24 -8.25 -25.24
C LYS A 116 -19.57 -6.83 -24.80
N SER A 117 -19.40 -5.88 -25.69
CA SER A 117 -19.78 -4.48 -25.43
C SER A 117 -21.27 -4.30 -25.63
N ILE A 118 -21.96 -3.89 -24.58
CA ILE A 118 -23.42 -3.69 -24.58
C ILE A 118 -23.70 -2.25 -24.12
N VAL A 119 -24.55 -1.57 -24.86
CA VAL A 119 -25.00 -0.20 -24.53
C VAL A 119 -26.14 -0.29 -23.54
N LYS A 120 -26.00 0.33 -22.38
CA LYS A 120 -27.07 0.44 -21.38
C LYS A 120 -28.14 1.47 -21.82
N ALA A 121 -29.29 1.44 -21.19
CA ALA A 121 -30.34 2.43 -21.39
C ALA A 121 -29.88 3.87 -21.12
N SER A 122 -28.86 4.06 -20.29
CA SER A 122 -28.21 5.35 -20.03
C SER A 122 -27.36 5.87 -21.19
N GLY A 123 -27.10 5.04 -22.22
CA GLY A 123 -26.18 5.34 -23.32
C GLY A 123 -24.72 4.95 -23.01
N GLU A 124 -24.40 4.51 -21.80
CA GLU A 124 -23.06 4.03 -21.42
C GLU A 124 -22.81 2.64 -22.01
N THR A 125 -21.61 2.42 -22.56
CA THR A 125 -21.18 1.10 -23.05
C THR A 125 -20.36 0.41 -21.98
N LYS A 126 -20.80 -0.77 -21.54
CA LYS A 126 -20.08 -1.64 -20.62
C LYS A 126 -19.78 -2.99 -21.26
N LYS A 127 -18.85 -3.72 -20.67
CA LYS A 127 -18.43 -5.04 -21.16
C LYS A 127 -18.94 -6.11 -20.21
N TYR A 128 -19.49 -7.18 -20.78
CA TYR A 128 -20.06 -8.30 -20.07
C TYR A 128 -19.51 -9.61 -20.63
N ALA A 129 -19.36 -10.60 -19.79
CA ALA A 129 -19.04 -11.96 -20.19
C ALA A 129 -20.22 -12.89 -19.89
N PHE A 130 -20.26 -14.01 -20.60
CA PHE A 130 -21.32 -15.02 -20.48
C PHE A 130 -20.67 -16.40 -20.43
N ASP A 131 -21.30 -17.32 -19.70
CA ASP A 131 -20.89 -18.73 -19.67
C ASP A 131 -21.34 -19.50 -20.93
N SER A 132 -21.12 -20.80 -20.95
CA SER A 132 -21.53 -21.70 -22.04
C SER A 132 -23.06 -21.81 -22.19
N ASN A 133 -23.82 -21.57 -21.12
CA ASN A 133 -25.29 -21.61 -21.09
C ASN A 133 -25.91 -20.24 -21.40
N GLY A 134 -25.07 -19.23 -21.60
CA GLY A 134 -25.52 -17.86 -21.91
C GLY A 134 -25.86 -17.02 -20.67
N HIS A 135 -25.54 -17.47 -19.47
CA HIS A 135 -25.74 -16.73 -18.25
C HIS A 135 -24.69 -15.61 -18.15
N MET A 136 -25.11 -14.41 -17.79
CA MET A 136 -24.19 -13.31 -17.52
C MET A 136 -23.32 -13.64 -16.31
N LEU A 137 -22.00 -13.57 -16.48
CA LEU A 137 -21.04 -13.77 -15.41
C LEU A 137 -20.93 -12.53 -14.52
N PHE A 138 -20.81 -12.75 -13.22
CA PHE A 138 -20.63 -11.73 -12.21
C PHE A 138 -19.67 -12.21 -11.11
N GLY A 139 -19.20 -11.28 -10.25
CA GLY A 139 -18.18 -11.60 -9.23
C GLY A 139 -16.83 -11.94 -9.86
N TRP A 140 -16.12 -12.88 -9.28
CA TRP A 140 -14.85 -13.38 -9.80
C TRP A 140 -15.06 -14.32 -11.00
N VAL A 141 -14.29 -14.09 -12.04
CA VAL A 141 -14.37 -14.83 -13.32
C VAL A 141 -12.96 -15.26 -13.73
N ASN A 142 -12.81 -16.53 -14.14
CA ASN A 142 -11.56 -17.10 -14.64
C ASN A 142 -11.32 -16.80 -16.13
N GLU A 143 -10.27 -17.38 -16.72
CA GLU A 143 -9.98 -17.25 -18.17
C GLU A 143 -10.84 -18.20 -19.04
N GLU A 144 -11.56 -19.13 -18.46
CA GLU A 144 -12.35 -20.18 -19.10
C GLU A 144 -13.85 -19.84 -19.20
N SER A 145 -14.22 -18.60 -18.94
CA SER A 145 -15.63 -18.13 -18.95
C SER A 145 -16.49 -18.78 -17.86
N GLU A 146 -15.92 -18.99 -16.69
CA GLU A 146 -16.61 -19.55 -15.55
C GLU A 146 -16.57 -18.58 -14.37
N ARG A 147 -17.64 -18.56 -13.59
CA ARG A 147 -17.69 -17.87 -12.31
C ARG A 147 -16.89 -18.67 -11.28
N VAL A 148 -16.06 -17.98 -10.51
CA VAL A 148 -15.30 -18.57 -9.41
C VAL A 148 -15.97 -18.18 -8.10
N THR A 149 -16.28 -19.16 -7.25
CA THR A 149 -16.98 -18.97 -5.97
C THR A 149 -16.18 -19.56 -4.81
N GLY A 150 -16.60 -19.25 -3.58
CA GLY A 150 -15.94 -19.69 -2.35
C GLY A 150 -14.82 -18.77 -1.88
N ASP A 151 -14.26 -19.11 -0.71
CA ASP A 151 -13.33 -18.26 0.05
C ASP A 151 -12.03 -17.93 -0.71
N GLU A 152 -11.63 -18.77 -1.65
CA GLU A 152 -10.41 -18.59 -2.46
C GLU A 152 -10.67 -18.04 -3.87
N ALA A 153 -11.91 -17.64 -4.18
CA ALA A 153 -12.28 -17.12 -5.50
C ALA A 153 -11.38 -15.94 -5.95
N TRP A 154 -10.93 -15.13 -5.03
CA TRP A 154 -10.03 -14.00 -5.28
C TRP A 154 -8.63 -14.43 -5.78
N LYS A 155 -8.17 -15.65 -5.43
CA LYS A 155 -6.89 -16.19 -5.90
C LYS A 155 -7.00 -16.64 -7.35
N GLU A 156 -8.01 -17.41 -7.69
CA GLU A 156 -8.22 -17.99 -9.01
C GLU A 156 -8.82 -17.01 -10.03
N GLY A 157 -9.66 -16.11 -9.57
CA GLY A 157 -10.33 -15.12 -10.42
C GLY A 157 -9.35 -14.18 -11.12
N VAL A 158 -9.51 -14.01 -12.42
CA VAL A 158 -8.69 -13.14 -13.28
C VAL A 158 -9.37 -11.79 -13.55
N TYR A 159 -10.69 -11.82 -13.63
CA TYR A 159 -11.54 -10.66 -13.86
C TYR A 159 -12.53 -10.51 -12.70
N TYR A 160 -13.03 -9.29 -12.51
CA TYR A 160 -14.14 -9.03 -11.60
C TYR A 160 -15.26 -8.35 -12.35
N CYS A 161 -16.43 -8.95 -12.30
CA CYS A 161 -17.60 -8.58 -13.09
C CYS A 161 -18.75 -8.16 -12.16
N GLY A 162 -18.65 -6.99 -11.52
CA GLY A 162 -19.71 -6.42 -10.70
C GLY A 162 -20.46 -7.42 -9.78
N ASP A 163 -21.74 -7.16 -9.60
CA ASP A 163 -22.68 -8.03 -8.85
C ASP A 163 -23.65 -8.79 -9.77
N GLU A 164 -24.52 -9.61 -9.19
CA GLU A 164 -25.47 -10.43 -9.94
C GLU A 164 -26.45 -9.64 -10.82
N ASP A 165 -26.72 -8.38 -10.47
CA ASP A 165 -27.62 -7.50 -11.22
C ASP A 165 -26.88 -6.56 -12.19
N ASP A 166 -25.58 -6.36 -12.04
CA ASP A 166 -24.72 -5.62 -12.97
C ASP A 166 -23.36 -6.30 -13.15
N GLY A 167 -23.33 -7.38 -13.91
CA GLY A 167 -22.12 -8.13 -14.25
C GLY A 167 -21.12 -7.38 -15.14
N ALA A 168 -21.06 -6.06 -15.05
CA ALA A 168 -20.16 -5.27 -15.84
C ALA A 168 -18.69 -5.46 -15.40
N MET A 169 -17.80 -5.78 -16.35
CA MET A 169 -16.37 -5.95 -16.11
C MET A 169 -15.75 -4.69 -15.52
N VAL A 170 -15.05 -4.83 -14.40
CA VAL A 170 -14.19 -3.79 -13.82
C VAL A 170 -12.94 -3.65 -14.67
N GLN A 171 -12.62 -2.44 -15.12
CA GLN A 171 -11.42 -2.16 -15.91
C GLN A 171 -10.83 -0.79 -15.57
N GLY A 172 -9.49 -0.69 -15.55
CA GLY A 172 -8.77 0.53 -15.23
C GLY A 172 -9.09 1.08 -13.83
N ALA A 173 -9.47 0.25 -12.88
CA ALA A 173 -10.03 0.66 -11.61
C ALA A 173 -9.59 -0.21 -10.43
N TRP A 174 -9.66 0.39 -9.25
CA TRP A 174 -9.49 -0.29 -7.98
C TRP A 174 -10.82 -0.86 -7.49
N ARG A 175 -10.75 -2.00 -6.79
CA ARG A 175 -11.84 -2.58 -6.00
C ARG A 175 -11.30 -3.10 -4.69
N GLN A 176 -12.03 -2.84 -3.62
CA GLN A 176 -11.88 -3.50 -2.33
C GLN A 176 -12.86 -4.65 -2.31
N LEU A 177 -12.36 -5.86 -2.13
CA LEU A 177 -13.14 -7.09 -2.26
C LEU A 177 -12.79 -8.03 -1.11
N GLU A 178 -13.76 -8.80 -0.69
CA GLU A 178 -13.56 -9.88 0.27
C GLU A 178 -12.51 -10.87 -0.28
N ALA A 179 -11.59 -11.22 0.58
CA ALA A 179 -10.50 -12.12 0.27
C ALA A 179 -10.09 -12.83 1.56
N MET A 180 -10.84 -13.83 1.97
CA MET A 180 -10.53 -14.61 3.16
C MET A 180 -9.16 -15.26 2.99
N ASP A 181 -8.24 -14.90 3.88
CA ASP A 181 -6.93 -15.54 3.98
C ASP A 181 -6.85 -16.25 5.33
N SER A 182 -7.06 -17.54 5.33
CA SER A 182 -7.01 -18.38 6.54
C SER A 182 -5.63 -18.42 7.23
N GLY A 183 -4.62 -17.77 6.63
CA GLY A 183 -3.27 -17.64 7.16
C GLY A 183 -2.94 -16.27 7.75
N ASN A 184 -3.84 -15.30 7.66
CA ASN A 184 -3.59 -13.96 8.20
C ASN A 184 -4.12 -13.84 9.63
N GLU A 185 -3.22 -13.91 10.62
CA GLU A 185 -3.56 -13.76 12.06
C GLU A 185 -3.89 -12.29 12.45
N ASP A 186 -3.76 -11.33 11.54
CA ASP A 186 -4.05 -9.91 11.80
C ASP A 186 -5.55 -9.62 11.65
N SER A 187 -6.31 -9.95 12.70
CA SER A 187 -7.77 -9.73 12.81
C SER A 187 -8.20 -8.25 12.73
N SER A 188 -7.28 -7.33 12.52
CA SER A 188 -7.57 -5.88 12.42
C SER A 188 -8.11 -5.46 11.04
N PHE A 189 -8.13 -6.35 10.07
CA PHE A 189 -8.67 -6.15 8.74
C PHE A 189 -9.82 -7.13 8.49
N ASN A 190 -10.95 -6.60 8.09
CA ASN A 190 -12.18 -7.31 7.72
C ASN A 190 -11.98 -8.12 6.43
N ASP A 191 -11.04 -9.05 6.36
CA ASP A 191 -10.81 -9.98 5.24
C ASP A 191 -11.01 -9.36 3.84
N GLU A 192 -10.76 -8.06 3.69
CA GLU A 192 -10.90 -7.30 2.46
C GLU A 192 -9.54 -6.80 2.00
N TYR A 193 -9.21 -7.04 0.73
CA TYR A 193 -8.02 -6.51 0.08
C TYR A 193 -8.36 -5.61 -1.09
N TRP A 194 -7.42 -4.70 -1.43
CA TRP A 194 -7.52 -3.90 -2.64
C TRP A 194 -6.91 -4.62 -3.82
N PHE A 195 -7.65 -4.66 -4.92
CA PHE A 195 -7.22 -5.19 -6.21
C PHE A 195 -7.27 -4.09 -7.27
N TYR A 196 -6.35 -4.14 -8.21
CA TYR A 196 -6.38 -3.26 -9.37
C TYR A 196 -6.56 -4.07 -10.65
N PHE A 197 -7.59 -3.73 -11.41
CA PHE A 197 -7.88 -4.31 -12.71
C PHE A 197 -7.36 -3.36 -13.80
N ASN A 198 -6.52 -3.87 -14.70
CA ASN A 198 -5.95 -3.07 -15.78
C ASN A 198 -7.02 -2.66 -16.81
N THR A 199 -6.63 -1.92 -17.85
CA THR A 199 -7.54 -1.45 -18.89
C THR A 199 -8.18 -2.58 -19.72
N ASN A 200 -7.63 -3.78 -19.67
CA ASN A 200 -8.21 -4.98 -20.28
C ASN A 200 -9.09 -5.77 -19.31
N GLY A 201 -9.27 -5.29 -18.08
CA GLY A 201 -10.06 -5.93 -17.04
C GLY A 201 -9.31 -7.02 -16.26
N LYS A 202 -8.06 -7.35 -16.60
CA LYS A 202 -7.29 -8.36 -15.88
C LYS A 202 -6.77 -7.82 -14.56
N LYS A 203 -6.91 -8.59 -13.50
CA LYS A 203 -6.29 -8.39 -12.19
C LYS A 203 -4.76 -8.30 -12.34
N ILE A 204 -4.12 -7.37 -11.64
CA ILE A 204 -2.65 -7.28 -11.57
C ILE A 204 -2.17 -8.21 -10.47
N THR A 205 -1.20 -9.07 -10.76
CA THR A 205 -0.63 -10.05 -9.84
C THR A 205 0.90 -10.01 -9.85
N GLY A 206 1.55 -10.41 -8.76
CA GLY A 206 2.98 -10.67 -8.65
C GLY A 206 3.90 -9.52 -9.13
N ALA A 207 3.49 -8.28 -9.01
CA ALA A 207 4.20 -7.19 -9.69
C ALA A 207 4.24 -5.87 -8.91
N LYS A 208 5.30 -5.09 -9.14
CA LYS A 208 5.33 -3.66 -8.81
C LYS A 208 4.73 -2.85 -9.96
N LYS A 209 3.80 -1.96 -9.66
CA LYS A 209 3.15 -1.09 -10.65
C LYS A 209 3.10 0.35 -10.18
N THR A 210 3.21 1.27 -11.13
CA THR A 210 2.92 2.69 -10.90
C THR A 210 1.54 3.00 -11.46
N ILE A 211 0.65 3.47 -10.60
CA ILE A 211 -0.74 3.82 -10.92
C ILE A 211 -0.97 5.23 -10.39
N ASN A 212 -1.38 6.14 -11.26
CA ASN A 212 -1.62 7.55 -10.91
C ASN A 212 -0.45 8.21 -10.13
N GLY A 213 0.80 7.89 -10.49
CA GLY A 213 2.00 8.45 -9.88
C GLY A 213 2.47 7.78 -8.58
N HIS A 214 1.69 6.87 -8.01
CA HIS A 214 2.05 6.09 -6.83
C HIS A 214 2.53 4.69 -7.20
N LYS A 215 3.49 4.16 -6.44
CA LYS A 215 4.03 2.81 -6.61
C LYS A 215 3.35 1.83 -5.68
N TYR A 216 2.90 0.73 -6.21
CA TYR A 216 2.22 -0.36 -5.50
C TYR A 216 2.98 -1.66 -5.67
N LEU A 217 2.80 -2.56 -4.72
CA LEU A 217 3.23 -3.95 -4.79
C LEU A 217 1.99 -4.84 -4.71
N PHE A 218 1.84 -5.73 -5.68
CA PHE A 218 0.77 -6.73 -5.70
C PHE A 218 1.37 -8.11 -5.38
N GLY A 219 0.68 -8.87 -4.52
CA GLY A 219 1.01 -10.26 -4.24
C GLY A 219 0.77 -11.17 -5.45
N GLU A 220 1.15 -12.44 -5.31
CA GLU A 220 0.98 -13.43 -6.38
C GLU A 220 -0.48 -13.62 -6.76
N ASP A 221 -1.39 -13.47 -5.79
CA ASP A 221 -2.84 -13.59 -5.99
C ASP A 221 -3.52 -12.25 -6.30
N GLY A 222 -2.74 -11.16 -6.37
CA GLY A 222 -3.19 -9.85 -6.85
C GLY A 222 -3.64 -8.87 -5.79
N GLU A 223 -3.59 -9.23 -4.51
CA GLU A 223 -3.85 -8.32 -3.41
C GLU A 223 -2.79 -7.22 -3.34
N ALA A 224 -3.20 -5.97 -3.15
CA ALA A 224 -2.27 -4.87 -2.93
C ALA A 224 -1.66 -4.98 -1.53
N LYS A 225 -0.33 -5.11 -1.50
CA LYS A 225 0.42 -5.23 -0.24
C LYS A 225 0.48 -3.91 0.51
N TYR A 226 0.48 -3.98 1.84
CA TYR A 226 0.59 -2.86 2.75
C TYR A 226 1.49 -3.22 3.95
N LYS A 227 1.81 -2.24 4.82
CA LYS A 227 2.79 -2.37 5.91
C LYS A 227 4.21 -2.66 5.39
N TRP A 228 5.04 -3.26 6.22
CA TRP A 228 6.39 -3.64 5.85
C TRP A 228 6.39 -4.84 4.91
N GLN A 229 7.15 -4.73 3.83
CA GLN A 229 7.32 -5.79 2.84
C GLN A 229 8.80 -6.03 2.58
N SER A 230 9.25 -7.26 2.75
CA SER A 230 10.57 -7.68 2.30
C SER A 230 10.57 -7.73 0.77
N VAL A 231 11.39 -6.89 0.15
CA VAL A 231 11.56 -6.92 -1.30
C VAL A 231 12.71 -7.86 -1.63
N PRO A 232 12.49 -8.99 -2.31
CA PRO A 232 13.58 -9.79 -2.81
C PRO A 232 14.49 -8.92 -3.67
N VAL A 233 15.78 -8.86 -3.33
CA VAL A 233 16.78 -8.26 -4.20
C VAL A 233 16.77 -9.06 -5.50
N ALA A 234 16.55 -8.40 -6.65
CA ALA A 234 16.60 -9.05 -7.93
C ALA A 234 17.92 -9.83 -8.04
N THR A 235 17.83 -11.14 -8.15
CA THR A 235 18.95 -12.04 -8.30
C THR A 235 19.55 -11.84 -9.70
N GLY A 236 20.60 -11.03 -9.80
CA GLY A 236 21.28 -10.78 -11.06
C GLY A 236 22.46 -9.85 -10.91
N SER A 237 23.39 -10.20 -10.08
CA SER A 237 24.82 -9.83 -10.00
C SER A 237 25.29 -10.07 -8.57
N ALA A 238 26.46 -10.69 -8.42
CA ALA A 238 27.18 -11.09 -7.20
C ALA A 238 26.52 -10.63 -5.89
N ALA A 239 25.95 -11.57 -5.16
CA ALA A 239 25.23 -11.38 -3.91
C ALA A 239 26.04 -10.54 -2.92
N VAL A 240 25.70 -9.27 -2.82
CA VAL A 240 25.93 -8.55 -1.56
C VAL A 240 24.86 -9.11 -0.60
N PRO A 241 25.23 -9.64 0.57
CA PRO A 241 24.26 -10.09 1.53
C PRO A 241 23.26 -8.97 1.77
N ALA A 242 21.96 -9.24 1.60
CA ALA A 242 20.92 -8.29 1.92
C ALA A 242 21.07 -7.93 3.40
N THR A 243 21.56 -6.74 3.68
CA THR A 243 21.39 -6.18 5.01
C THR A 243 19.90 -5.89 5.17
N PRO A 244 19.28 -6.13 6.33
CA PRO A 244 17.87 -5.88 6.58
C PRO A 244 17.40 -4.51 6.09
N SER A 245 18.30 -3.56 6.08
CA SER A 245 18.14 -2.16 5.73
C SER A 245 17.84 -1.85 4.25
N ASN A 246 18.22 -2.72 3.31
CA ASN A 246 18.00 -2.48 1.88
C ASN A 246 16.81 -3.27 1.31
N ALA A 247 16.26 -4.20 2.08
CA ALA A 247 15.23 -5.12 1.65
C ALA A 247 13.81 -4.68 2.03
N ASN A 248 13.65 -3.81 3.04
CA ASN A 248 12.34 -3.48 3.58
C ASN A 248 11.77 -2.20 2.96
N SER A 249 10.59 -2.34 2.38
CA SER A 249 9.78 -1.25 1.88
C SER A 249 8.51 -1.14 2.73
N TYR A 250 8.09 0.08 3.06
CA TYR A 250 6.83 0.29 3.74
C TYR A 250 5.77 0.79 2.75
N TYR A 251 4.70 0.05 2.62
CA TYR A 251 3.51 0.43 1.88
C TYR A 251 2.46 0.91 2.87
N LYS A 252 1.86 2.06 2.60
CA LYS A 252 0.93 2.69 3.52
C LYS A 252 -0.28 1.80 3.80
N ARG A 253 -1.05 2.18 4.81
CA ARG A 253 -2.22 1.44 5.32
C ARG A 253 -3.22 1.06 4.22
N PRO A 254 -4.13 0.11 4.48
CA PRO A 254 -4.96 -0.51 3.44
C PRO A 254 -5.77 0.42 2.56
N ASP A 255 -6.17 1.58 3.07
CA ASP A 255 -6.89 2.59 2.30
C ASP A 255 -6.04 3.26 1.21
N GLN A 256 -4.73 3.10 1.25
CA GLN A 256 -3.76 3.73 0.36
C GLN A 256 -2.88 2.72 -0.39
N CYS A 257 -2.33 1.73 0.26
CA CYS A 257 -1.47 0.64 -0.27
C CYS A 257 -0.27 1.08 -1.13
N TRP A 258 0.10 2.36 -1.15
CA TRP A 258 1.25 2.79 -1.95
C TRP A 258 2.53 2.94 -1.14
N LEU A 259 3.66 2.79 -1.82
CA LEU A 259 4.99 2.95 -1.25
C LEU A 259 5.12 4.30 -0.52
N ALA A 260 5.53 4.25 0.75
CA ALA A 260 5.87 5.44 1.51
C ALA A 260 7.19 6.03 1.01
N VAL A 261 7.15 7.24 0.50
CA VAL A 261 8.31 8.03 0.07
C VAL A 261 8.36 9.32 0.89
N GLY A 262 9.54 9.69 1.38
CA GLY A 262 9.70 10.79 2.30
C GLY A 262 9.44 10.37 3.75
N TRP A 263 9.05 11.32 4.60
CA TRP A 263 8.80 11.07 6.01
C TRP A 263 7.52 10.26 6.25
N PHE A 264 7.60 9.26 7.10
CA PHE A 264 6.44 8.54 7.65
C PHE A 264 6.76 8.01 9.05
N LYS A 265 5.72 7.76 9.84
CA LYS A 265 5.80 7.26 11.20
C LYS A 265 4.98 5.98 11.30
N THR A 266 5.57 4.94 11.85
CA THR A 266 4.92 3.64 12.02
C THR A 266 5.67 2.79 13.03
N VAL A 267 5.04 1.73 13.50
CA VAL A 267 5.70 0.65 14.23
C VAL A 267 6.60 -0.12 13.26
N PRO A 268 7.86 -0.41 13.60
CA PRO A 268 8.72 -1.26 12.76
C PRO A 268 8.12 -2.66 12.63
N GLY A 269 8.37 -3.32 11.49
CA GLY A 269 7.98 -4.72 11.33
C GLY A 269 8.90 -5.65 12.15
N PRO A 270 8.46 -6.88 12.45
CA PRO A 270 9.24 -7.83 13.22
C PRO A 270 10.60 -8.17 12.57
N GLU A 271 10.67 -8.13 11.24
CA GLU A 271 11.93 -8.33 10.52
C GLU A 271 12.84 -7.09 10.55
N VAL A 272 12.31 -5.93 10.93
CA VAL A 272 13.07 -4.67 11.07
C VAL A 272 13.64 -4.55 12.48
N ASP A 273 12.79 -4.68 13.48
CA ASP A 273 13.16 -4.65 14.89
C ASP A 273 12.07 -5.33 15.73
N MET A 274 12.33 -6.55 16.21
CA MET A 274 11.38 -7.36 16.96
C MET A 274 10.97 -6.70 18.27
N GLN A 275 11.93 -6.11 19.01
CA GLN A 275 11.64 -5.50 20.29
C GLN A 275 10.70 -4.30 20.14
N ALA A 276 11.01 -3.40 19.21
CA ALA A 276 10.18 -2.24 18.94
C ALA A 276 8.79 -2.63 18.39
N TYR A 277 8.70 -3.76 17.67
CA TYR A 277 7.44 -4.33 17.22
C TYR A 277 6.56 -4.82 18.38
N GLU A 278 7.15 -5.56 19.32
CA GLU A 278 6.45 -6.08 20.51
C GLU A 278 5.98 -4.96 21.45
N ASP A 279 6.76 -3.88 21.54
CA ASP A 279 6.44 -2.72 22.39
C ASP A 279 5.42 -1.76 21.76
N ASP A 280 4.99 -2.01 20.54
CA ASP A 280 4.08 -1.17 19.74
C ASP A 280 4.55 0.30 19.64
N GLU A 281 5.88 0.50 19.62
CA GLU A 281 6.48 1.81 19.56
C GLU A 281 6.60 2.33 18.13
N GLU A 282 6.05 3.53 17.89
CA GLU A 282 6.13 4.19 16.59
C GLU A 282 7.42 5.00 16.45
N TYR A 283 8.14 4.79 15.36
CA TYR A 283 9.35 5.50 14.98
C TYR A 283 9.20 6.27 13.67
N TRP A 284 10.00 7.31 13.50
CA TRP A 284 10.09 8.03 12.23
C TRP A 284 11.08 7.35 11.30
N PHE A 285 10.67 7.22 10.04
CA PHE A 285 11.46 6.68 8.94
C PHE A 285 11.49 7.68 7.78
N TYR A 286 12.46 7.52 6.89
CA TYR A 286 12.51 8.26 5.63
C TYR A 286 12.61 7.30 4.45
N GLY A 287 11.51 7.15 3.71
CA GLY A 287 11.39 6.29 2.54
C GLY A 287 12.08 6.88 1.30
N LEU A 288 12.76 6.02 0.59
CA LEU A 288 13.43 6.35 -0.66
C LEU A 288 12.54 6.03 -1.87
N PRO A 289 12.66 6.77 -3.00
CA PRO A 289 11.86 6.51 -4.19
C PRO A 289 12.05 5.12 -4.82
N ASN A 290 13.15 4.43 -4.51
CA ASN A 290 13.44 3.06 -4.95
C ASN A 290 12.79 1.97 -4.09
N GLY A 291 12.20 2.35 -2.93
CA GLY A 291 11.48 1.47 -2.02
C GLY A 291 12.15 1.19 -0.69
N GLY A 292 13.45 1.39 -0.55
CA GLY A 292 14.13 1.25 0.74
C GLY A 292 13.89 2.43 1.67
N VAL A 293 14.31 2.30 2.92
CA VAL A 293 14.41 3.41 3.88
C VAL A 293 15.87 3.84 4.06
N VAL A 294 16.08 5.04 4.56
CA VAL A 294 17.44 5.52 4.91
C VAL A 294 17.91 4.80 6.15
N THR A 295 19.15 4.25 6.12
CA THR A 295 19.70 3.46 7.23
C THR A 295 21.17 3.76 7.47
N SER A 296 21.67 3.56 8.67
CA SER A 296 23.09 3.66 9.07
C SER A 296 23.81 4.90 8.54
N GLN A 297 23.15 6.05 8.50
CA GLN A 297 23.77 7.26 7.95
C GLN A 297 23.14 8.56 8.44
N PHE A 298 23.90 9.63 8.28
CA PHE A 298 23.36 10.98 8.32
C PHE A 298 22.80 11.38 6.96
N LYS A 299 21.58 11.87 6.95
CA LYS A 299 20.92 12.38 5.75
C LYS A 299 20.43 13.80 5.94
N THR A 300 20.77 14.66 4.98
CA THR A 300 20.23 16.03 4.95
C THR A 300 18.93 16.04 4.15
N ILE A 301 17.86 16.52 4.79
CA ILE A 301 16.50 16.60 4.25
C ILE A 301 16.01 18.01 4.51
N ASN A 302 15.64 18.74 3.48
CA ASN A 302 15.17 20.14 3.57
C ASN A 302 16.09 21.04 4.41
N GLY A 303 17.42 20.90 4.26
CA GLY A 303 18.40 21.71 4.96
C GLY A 303 18.75 21.24 6.39
N HIS A 304 18.01 20.30 6.95
CA HIS A 304 18.25 19.70 8.26
C HIS A 304 18.93 18.34 8.13
N THR A 305 19.86 18.01 9.01
CA THR A 305 20.53 16.72 9.03
C THR A 305 19.93 15.84 10.14
N TYR A 306 19.65 14.59 9.79
CA TYR A 306 19.10 13.57 10.67
C TYR A 306 20.00 12.37 10.68
N GLY A 307 20.01 11.61 11.78
CA GLY A 307 20.66 10.31 11.88
C GLY A 307 19.63 9.19 11.81
N PHE A 308 19.99 8.09 11.15
CA PHE A 308 19.17 6.88 11.08
C PHE A 308 20.01 5.68 11.50
N ASN A 309 19.45 4.81 12.34
CA ASN A 309 20.11 3.58 12.74
C ASN A 309 20.10 2.52 11.61
N GLU A 310 20.62 1.34 11.87
CA GLU A 310 20.67 0.22 10.90
C GLU A 310 19.28 -0.26 10.51
N ASN A 311 18.29 -0.09 11.38
CA ASN A 311 16.89 -0.46 11.13
C ASN A 311 16.09 0.66 10.43
N GLY A 312 16.73 1.82 10.17
CA GLY A 312 16.10 2.96 9.51
C GLY A 312 15.30 3.88 10.44
N MET A 313 15.31 3.62 11.74
CA MET A 313 14.66 4.47 12.73
C MET A 313 15.46 5.75 12.94
N MET A 314 14.77 6.89 12.94
CA MET A 314 15.38 8.22 13.16
C MET A 314 15.87 8.33 14.61
N LEU A 315 17.11 8.75 14.77
CA LEU A 315 17.74 8.95 16.07
C LEU A 315 17.27 10.25 16.74
N HIS A 316 17.10 10.20 18.05
CA HIS A 316 16.87 11.36 18.93
C HIS A 316 17.61 11.18 20.25
N GLY A 317 18.05 12.26 20.86
CA GLY A 317 18.87 12.23 22.07
C GLY A 317 20.36 12.39 21.78
N LEU A 318 21.17 12.12 22.81
CA LEU A 318 22.61 12.21 22.76
C LEU A 318 23.22 10.83 22.49
N TYR A 319 24.22 10.78 21.60
CA TYR A 319 24.87 9.53 21.20
C TYR A 319 26.37 9.67 21.15
N LYS A 320 27.10 8.63 21.54
CA LYS A 320 28.49 8.43 21.12
C LYS A 320 28.50 7.56 19.88
N MET A 321 29.26 7.98 18.86
CA MET A 321 29.21 7.38 17.52
C MET A 321 30.58 7.32 16.88
N LYS A 322 30.79 6.28 16.06
CA LYS A 322 31.85 6.23 15.08
C LYS A 322 31.22 6.49 13.69
N VAL A 323 31.66 7.57 13.05
CA VAL A 323 31.06 8.02 11.79
C VAL A 323 32.17 8.26 10.78
N GLU A 324 32.00 7.72 9.56
CA GLU A 324 32.90 7.95 8.42
C GLU A 324 32.07 8.33 7.18
N ASN A 325 32.41 9.43 6.55
CA ASN A 325 31.72 9.91 5.34
C ASN A 325 30.19 9.94 5.47
N LYS A 326 29.68 10.41 6.62
CA LYS A 326 28.27 10.41 7.03
C LYS A 326 27.66 9.03 7.27
N LYS A 327 28.40 7.93 7.11
CA LYS A 327 27.96 6.57 7.45
C LYS A 327 28.20 6.34 8.94
N ILE A 328 27.17 5.89 9.64
CA ILE A 328 27.24 5.48 11.06
C ILE A 328 27.74 4.04 11.08
N LEU A 329 28.91 3.85 11.68
CA LEU A 329 29.55 2.52 11.80
C LEU A 329 29.17 1.86 13.12
N SER A 330 29.08 2.65 14.20
CA SER A 330 28.58 2.24 15.51
C SER A 330 27.97 3.43 16.22
N TYR A 331 27.05 3.18 17.12
CA TYR A 331 26.41 4.19 17.96
C TYR A 331 25.96 3.57 19.28
N GLU A 332 25.93 4.37 20.33
CA GLU A 332 25.34 4.05 21.62
C GLU A 332 24.66 5.32 22.14
N LYS A 333 23.42 5.18 22.59
CA LYS A 333 22.68 6.28 23.20
C LYS A 333 23.30 6.57 24.60
N ILE A 334 23.47 7.84 24.88
CA ILE A 334 23.95 8.33 26.17
C ILE A 334 22.76 8.78 26.97
N GLU A 335 22.41 8.06 28.01
CA GLU A 335 21.25 8.34 28.86
C GLU A 335 21.69 8.93 30.21
N ASN A 336 22.92 8.66 30.61
CA ASN A 336 23.52 9.15 31.85
C ASN A 336 25.02 9.47 31.68
N GLU A 337 25.59 10.17 32.64
CA GLU A 337 27.00 10.65 32.57
C GLU A 337 28.04 9.52 32.48
N SER A 338 27.75 8.34 33.04
CA SER A 338 28.72 7.23 33.06
C SER A 338 28.95 6.65 31.64
N GLN A 339 28.05 6.90 30.71
CA GLN A 339 28.14 6.44 29.31
C GLN A 339 28.87 7.42 28.38
N LEU A 340 29.27 8.59 28.92
CA LEU A 340 30.07 9.55 28.12
C LEU A 340 31.39 8.94 27.71
N PRO A 341 31.88 9.17 26.48
CA PRO A 341 33.17 8.65 26.04
C PRO A 341 34.28 9.28 26.83
N GLN A 342 35.30 8.47 27.15
CA GLN A 342 36.48 8.92 27.88
C GLN A 342 37.42 9.72 26.98
N ALA A 343 38.33 10.47 27.63
CA ALA A 343 39.38 11.16 26.90
C ALA A 343 40.26 10.14 26.15
N GLY A 344 40.44 10.35 24.83
CA GLY A 344 41.19 9.45 23.95
C GLY A 344 40.36 8.46 23.16
N ASP A 345 39.09 8.26 23.49
CA ASP A 345 38.17 7.42 22.67
C ASP A 345 37.99 7.98 21.27
N SER A 346 37.87 7.08 20.31
CA SER A 346 37.69 7.47 18.88
C SER A 346 36.27 7.90 18.55
N GLU A 347 35.30 7.58 19.39
CA GLU A 347 33.93 7.98 19.26
C GLU A 347 33.75 9.48 19.46
N LYS A 348 32.81 10.04 18.70
CA LYS A 348 32.39 11.44 18.79
C LYS A 348 30.97 11.50 19.33
N VAL A 349 30.67 12.55 20.07
CA VAL A 349 29.34 12.79 20.62
C VAL A 349 28.50 13.60 19.60
N TYR A 350 27.28 13.16 19.34
CA TYR A 350 26.30 13.88 18.50
C TYR A 350 24.98 14.00 19.25
N TYR A 351 24.24 15.07 18.96
CA TYR A 351 22.96 15.34 19.60
C TYR A 351 21.89 15.63 18.58
N PHE A 352 20.71 14.96 18.71
CA PHE A 352 19.59 15.04 17.78
C PHE A 352 18.30 15.59 18.42
N GLY A 353 18.42 16.35 19.53
CA GLY A 353 17.29 16.84 20.30
C GLY A 353 16.76 15.83 21.31
N ASP A 354 15.95 16.29 22.26
CA ASP A 354 15.49 15.46 23.40
C ASP A 354 14.24 14.65 23.11
N THR A 355 13.54 14.94 22.02
CA THR A 355 12.26 14.30 21.72
C THR A 355 12.25 13.59 20.38
N PRO A 356 11.47 12.51 20.23
CA PRO A 356 11.31 11.80 18.96
C PRO A 356 10.80 12.68 17.81
N LYS A 357 10.20 13.84 18.09
CA LYS A 357 9.71 14.77 17.07
C LYS A 357 10.81 15.63 16.48
N GLU A 358 11.90 15.84 17.22
CA GLU A 358 12.94 16.76 16.78
C GLU A 358 13.94 16.12 15.82
N GLY A 359 14.64 15.05 16.22
CA GLY A 359 15.57 14.27 15.41
C GLY A 359 16.63 15.04 14.62
N VAL A 360 16.62 16.36 14.68
CA VAL A 360 17.53 17.22 13.92
C VAL A 360 18.87 17.31 14.64
N MET A 361 19.95 16.97 13.92
CA MET A 361 21.30 17.14 14.40
C MET A 361 21.56 18.58 14.87
N LYS A 362 21.91 18.75 16.13
CA LYS A 362 22.24 20.06 16.71
C LYS A 362 23.68 20.45 16.37
N THR A 363 23.89 21.74 16.23
CA THR A 363 25.20 22.37 15.98
C THR A 363 25.32 23.67 16.77
N GLY A 364 26.54 24.08 17.10
CA GLY A 364 26.77 25.23 17.95
C GLY A 364 26.53 24.92 19.43
N ARG A 365 26.29 25.94 20.23
CA ARG A 365 26.06 25.83 21.68
C ARG A 365 24.62 25.43 21.94
N CYS A 366 24.40 24.39 22.72
CA CYS A 366 23.07 23.96 23.16
C CYS A 366 23.12 23.36 24.56
N SER A 367 21.96 23.27 25.20
CA SER A 367 21.78 22.61 26.49
C SER A 367 21.28 21.19 26.22
N VAL A 368 21.83 20.23 26.94
CA VAL A 368 21.45 18.81 26.91
C VAL A 368 21.09 18.43 28.34
N ASP A 369 19.98 17.73 28.50
CA ASP A 369 19.56 17.16 29.78
C ASP A 369 19.93 15.68 29.78
N LEU A 370 20.71 15.28 30.78
CA LEU A 370 21.08 13.89 31.05
C LEU A 370 20.66 13.54 32.46
N ASP A 371 19.68 12.66 32.58
CA ASP A 371 19.18 12.16 33.87
C ASP A 371 18.78 13.30 34.87
N GLY A 372 18.15 14.36 34.31
CA GLY A 372 17.74 15.53 35.07
C GLY A 372 18.84 16.55 35.31
N GLU A 373 20.07 16.28 34.92
CA GLU A 373 21.18 17.23 34.99
C GLU A 373 21.41 17.92 33.64
N ARG A 374 21.26 19.26 33.68
CA ARG A 374 21.38 20.08 32.48
C ARG A 374 22.80 20.59 32.29
N SER A 375 23.46 20.10 31.23
CA SER A 375 24.80 20.50 30.83
C SER A 375 24.84 21.28 29.53
N THR A 376 25.84 22.18 29.38
CA THR A 376 26.07 22.91 28.12
C THR A 376 27.01 22.12 27.24
N TYR A 377 26.62 21.97 25.97
CA TYR A 377 27.42 21.36 24.93
C TYR A 377 27.71 22.34 23.79
N TYR A 378 28.78 22.08 23.04
CA TYR A 378 29.09 22.74 21.79
C TYR A 378 29.40 21.72 20.72
N PHE A 379 28.67 21.78 19.59
CA PHE A 379 28.82 20.88 18.46
C PHE A 379 29.33 21.65 17.24
N LYS A 380 30.22 21.03 16.45
CA LYS A 380 30.82 21.67 15.26
C LYS A 380 29.75 22.14 14.29
N THR A 381 29.89 23.39 13.84
CA THR A 381 28.93 24.04 12.93
C THR A 381 29.20 23.75 11.45
N SER A 382 30.42 23.31 11.12
CA SER A 382 30.89 23.11 9.75
C SER A 382 31.98 22.02 9.66
N GLY A 383 32.41 21.72 8.44
CA GLY A 383 33.45 20.73 8.16
C GLY A 383 32.92 19.29 8.05
N THR A 384 33.83 18.33 7.85
CA THR A 384 33.52 16.91 7.68
C THR A 384 32.83 16.31 8.91
N ASP A 385 33.15 16.82 10.09
CA ASP A 385 32.62 16.39 11.38
C ASP A 385 31.52 17.33 11.89
N ARG A 386 30.80 18.00 11.01
CA ARG A 386 29.67 18.85 11.42
C ARG A 386 28.70 18.07 12.31
N GLY A 387 28.34 18.64 13.46
CA GLY A 387 27.48 18.02 14.48
C GLY A 387 28.24 17.22 15.53
N ALA A 388 29.52 16.94 15.35
CA ALA A 388 30.32 16.32 16.39
C ALA A 388 30.63 17.28 17.54
N GLY A 389 30.65 16.78 18.77
CA GLY A 389 31.13 17.51 19.95
C GLY A 389 32.55 18.03 19.74
N VAL A 390 32.79 19.27 20.15
CA VAL A 390 34.13 19.88 20.03
C VAL A 390 35.04 19.42 21.11
N GLU A 391 36.33 19.48 20.82
CA GLU A 391 37.42 19.30 21.77
C GLU A 391 38.21 20.60 21.88
N GLY A 392 38.45 21.10 23.09
CA GLY A 392 39.28 22.28 23.29
C GLY A 392 38.55 23.55 23.64
N ILE A 393 39.16 24.68 23.33
CA ILE A 393 38.70 26.00 23.72
C ILE A 393 37.81 26.55 22.59
N TYR A 394 36.54 26.77 22.87
CA TYR A 394 35.56 27.37 21.99
C TYR A 394 34.69 28.37 22.77
N ASP A 395 34.43 29.56 22.18
CA ASP A 395 33.56 30.56 22.77
C ASP A 395 33.88 30.86 24.27
N ASP A 396 35.18 31.01 24.58
CA ASP A 396 35.71 31.20 25.94
C ASP A 396 35.38 30.09 26.97
N GLY A 397 35.02 28.87 26.51
CA GLY A 397 34.82 27.68 27.34
C GLY A 397 35.80 26.58 26.98
N ILE A 398 36.08 25.68 27.89
CA ILE A 398 36.85 24.46 27.64
C ILE A 398 35.85 23.32 27.49
N TYR A 399 35.91 22.63 26.37
CA TYR A 399 35.00 21.53 26.07
C TYR A 399 35.76 20.21 25.90
N GLU A 400 35.19 19.15 26.44
CA GLU A 400 35.64 17.78 26.26
C GLU A 400 34.48 16.95 25.69
N LYS A 401 34.69 16.29 24.56
CA LYS A 401 33.62 15.56 23.81
C LYS A 401 32.34 16.37 23.63
N GLY A 402 32.48 17.67 23.46
CA GLY A 402 31.38 18.63 23.32
C GLY A 402 30.85 19.20 24.62
N ARG A 403 31.06 18.57 25.77
CA ARG A 403 30.59 19.05 27.09
C ARG A 403 31.48 20.16 27.64
N LEU A 404 30.85 21.27 28.04
CA LEU A 404 31.51 22.36 28.71
C LEU A 404 32.03 21.88 30.09
N GLN A 405 33.31 22.10 30.33
CA GLN A 405 33.91 21.85 31.64
C GLN A 405 33.55 23.01 32.56
N THR A 406 32.99 22.69 33.72
CA THR A 406 32.57 23.64 34.75
C THR A 406 33.23 23.29 36.07
N ILE A 407 33.16 24.21 37.04
CA ILE A 407 33.59 24.01 38.40
C ILE A 407 32.41 23.74 39.31
N GLU A 408 32.68 23.29 40.54
CA GLU A 408 31.64 22.97 41.52
C GLU A 408 30.69 24.16 41.75
N TYR A 409 29.40 23.84 41.95
CA TYR A 409 28.39 24.83 42.24
C TYR A 409 28.74 25.63 43.53
N GLY A 410 28.54 26.95 43.49
CA GLY A 410 28.86 27.84 44.62
C GLY A 410 30.26 28.43 44.58
N MET A 411 31.17 27.86 43.79
CA MET A 411 32.52 28.44 43.62
C MET A 411 32.47 29.64 42.64
N ARG A 412 33.06 30.72 43.00
CA ARG A 412 33.14 31.93 42.11
C ARG A 412 34.12 31.75 40.96
N TYR A 413 35.28 31.15 41.27
CA TYR A 413 36.34 30.81 40.32
C TYR A 413 36.91 29.43 40.68
N GLY A 414 37.42 28.73 39.69
CA GLY A 414 38.11 27.45 39.87
C GLY A 414 39.11 27.21 38.74
N VAL A 415 39.86 26.13 38.85
CA VAL A 415 40.95 25.79 37.93
C VAL A 415 40.56 24.58 37.09
N ILE A 416 40.61 24.73 35.75
CA ILE A 416 40.48 23.60 34.82
C ILE A 416 41.84 23.38 34.14
N LYS A 417 42.32 22.13 34.16
CA LYS A 417 43.55 21.72 33.46
C LYS A 417 43.21 21.25 32.06
N TYR A 418 43.82 21.89 31.07
CA TYR A 418 43.68 21.48 29.67
C TYR A 418 45.04 21.57 28.96
N GLN A 419 45.47 20.49 28.28
CA GLN A 419 46.75 20.38 27.58
C GLN A 419 47.95 20.86 28.39
N GLY A 420 48.00 20.45 29.68
CA GLY A 420 49.10 20.79 30.59
C GLY A 420 49.13 22.22 31.11
N LYS A 421 48.15 23.05 30.77
CA LYS A 421 47.98 24.43 31.24
C LYS A 421 46.79 24.52 32.22
N GLU A 422 46.89 25.43 33.17
CA GLU A 422 45.84 25.70 34.15
C GLU A 422 45.08 26.98 33.74
N TYR A 423 43.78 26.87 33.54
CA TYR A 423 42.91 27.98 33.19
C TYR A 423 42.00 28.34 34.35
N LEU A 424 41.86 29.66 34.59
CA LEU A 424 40.88 30.15 35.54
C LEU A 424 39.53 30.26 34.88
N VAL A 425 38.51 29.58 35.42
CA VAL A 425 37.15 29.66 34.94
C VAL A 425 36.18 30.15 36.00
N ASN A 426 35.09 30.77 35.63
CA ASN A 426 34.00 31.09 36.53
C ASN A 426 32.99 29.94 36.64
N GLN A 427 31.98 30.08 37.47
CA GLN A 427 30.92 29.09 37.69
C GLN A 427 30.19 28.66 36.41
N SER A 428 30.08 29.54 35.43
CA SER A 428 29.46 29.23 34.13
C SER A 428 30.42 28.60 33.12
N GLY A 429 31.62 28.17 33.55
CA GLY A 429 32.65 27.54 32.70
C GLY A 429 33.38 28.51 31.79
N LYS A 430 33.17 29.84 31.96
CA LYS A 430 33.81 30.86 31.11
C LYS A 430 35.24 31.15 31.57
N ILE A 431 36.20 31.04 30.66
CA ILE A 431 37.61 31.38 30.89
C ILE A 431 37.75 32.84 31.27
N GLN A 432 38.50 33.09 32.35
CA GLN A 432 38.74 34.44 32.88
C GLN A 432 40.06 34.97 32.35
N LYS A 433 40.02 35.85 31.39
CA LYS A 433 41.18 36.44 30.69
C LYS A 433 41.60 37.79 31.32
N ASN A 434 42.89 38.12 31.32
CA ASN A 434 43.45 39.37 31.81
C ASN A 434 42.95 39.74 33.22
N LYS A 435 42.85 38.79 34.12
CA LYS A 435 42.45 39.03 35.49
C LYS A 435 43.66 39.35 36.33
N LYS A 436 43.53 40.25 37.32
CA LYS A 436 44.56 40.56 38.28
C LYS A 436 43.96 40.51 39.68
N ASN A 437 44.57 39.67 40.54
CA ASN A 437 44.19 39.53 41.92
C ASN A 437 42.67 39.27 42.11
N VAL A 438 42.06 38.43 41.33
CA VAL A 438 40.67 37.97 41.55
C VAL A 438 40.69 36.86 42.61
N LYS A 439 39.72 36.88 43.51
CA LYS A 439 39.66 36.01 44.69
C LYS A 439 38.55 35.01 44.55
N ASP A 440 38.83 33.73 44.82
CA ASP A 440 37.81 32.65 44.90
C ASP A 440 37.11 32.60 46.27
N ALA A 441 36.29 31.56 46.49
CA ALA A 441 35.59 31.39 47.76
C ALA A 441 36.51 31.00 48.93
N ASP A 442 37.65 30.38 48.64
CA ASP A 442 38.63 29.91 49.62
C ASP A 442 39.74 31.00 49.92
N GLU A 443 39.44 32.23 49.52
CA GLU A 443 40.36 33.37 49.70
C GLU A 443 41.67 33.29 48.91
N VAL A 444 41.77 32.39 47.91
CA VAL A 444 42.91 32.28 47.01
C VAL A 444 42.82 33.34 45.93
N TYR A 445 43.90 34.08 45.67
CA TYR A 445 43.97 35.08 44.61
C TYR A 445 44.59 34.50 43.35
N TYR A 446 44.03 34.90 42.20
CA TYR A 446 44.51 34.48 40.90
C TYR A 446 44.76 35.68 39.99
N SER A 447 45.86 35.59 39.22
CA SER A 447 46.08 36.48 38.07
C SER A 447 46.17 35.62 36.81
N THR A 448 45.66 36.10 35.67
CA THR A 448 45.66 35.37 34.39
C THR A 448 46.19 36.25 33.27
N ASP A 449 46.77 35.62 32.26
CA ASP A 449 47.20 36.24 31.02
C ASP A 449 46.03 36.53 30.07
N LYS A 450 46.35 36.96 28.85
CA LYS A 450 45.39 37.26 27.78
C LYS A 450 44.56 36.04 27.30
N ASP A 451 45.09 34.85 27.51
CA ASP A 451 44.47 33.58 27.11
C ASP A 451 43.73 32.90 28.27
N GLY A 452 43.82 33.47 29.49
CA GLY A 452 43.16 32.96 30.69
C GLY A 452 43.96 31.94 31.44
N ILE A 453 45.25 31.76 31.08
CA ILE A 453 46.15 30.85 31.75
C ILE A 453 46.58 31.52 33.08
N ILE A 454 46.58 30.76 34.15
CA ILE A 454 46.96 31.27 35.49
C ILE A 454 48.43 31.58 35.49
N THR A 455 48.77 32.84 35.80
CA THR A 455 50.10 33.35 35.97
C THR A 455 50.53 33.45 37.45
N HIS A 456 49.53 33.64 38.33
CA HIS A 456 49.70 33.65 39.75
C HIS A 456 48.55 32.95 40.47
N ARG A 457 48.85 32.21 41.53
CA ARG A 457 47.89 31.53 42.43
C ARG A 457 48.45 31.58 43.86
N GLY A 458 47.72 32.18 44.79
CA GLY A 458 48.12 32.23 46.19
C GLY A 458 47.61 33.48 46.90
N ASN A 459 48.49 34.10 47.70
CA ASN A 459 48.17 35.34 48.37
C ASN A 459 48.09 36.52 47.37
N LYS A 460 47.49 37.64 47.79
CA LYS A 460 47.37 38.82 46.94
C LYS A 460 48.77 39.37 46.61
N GLU A 461 49.04 39.51 45.28
CA GLU A 461 50.28 40.16 44.82
C GLU A 461 50.34 41.67 45.16
#